data_9fb6354d1fb32f8cd373e24cfb07d5c5
#
_entry.id   9fb6354d1fb32f8cd373e24cfb07d5c5
#
_cell.length_a   1.000
_cell.length_b   1.000
_cell.length_c   1.000
_cell.angle_alpha   90.00
_cell.angle_beta   90.00
_cell.angle_gamma   90.00
#
_symmetry.space_group_name_H-M   'P 1'
#
loop_
_entity.id
_entity.type
_entity.pdbx_description
1 polymer ?
#
loop_
_entity_poly.entity_id
_entity_poly.type
_entity_poly.pdbx_seq_one_letter_code
_entity_poly.pdbx_strand_id
1 'polypeptide(L)'
;MRIEQLEIFGECYGASVAESFKTDNSDADALPKCGDADEYLQFLKKFELKKTTDDCYTPPAVYDTGADYVSGRWGIPRKNFVRPFFPGGDFENFDYKDGCVVMDNPPFSIFSKTVKFYTEHKIPFFIFGPHLTIFNALNDETTALLCCAKVIYDNGAIVATSFMTNLPSDNAVEVLPELKYRIDSAQESTKNNKNKRKLSFPSFVVNSSRIGKYANYGIKVELKKNGCRRIKSFGNTDIFGGGLLLDKANAAAIERANAAANANANAAIEIRPTENDEAMMKEMGW
;
A
#
# COMPACT_ATOMS: atom_id res chain seq x y z
N MET A 1 -39.41 28.09 -16.29
CA MET A 1 -38.61 27.08 -17.06
C MET A 1 -37.30 26.65 -16.36
N ARG A 2 -36.92 27.30 -15.20
CA ARG A 2 -35.70 26.96 -14.45
C ARG A 2 -35.94 26.07 -13.20
N ILE A 3 -37.17 26.00 -12.71
CA ILE A 3 -37.49 25.24 -11.47
C ILE A 3 -37.78 23.78 -11.79
N GLU A 4 -38.47 23.47 -12.88
CA GLU A 4 -38.81 22.10 -13.27
C GLU A 4 -37.59 21.26 -13.70
N GLN A 5 -36.50 21.88 -14.24
CA GLN A 5 -35.28 21.16 -14.57
C GLN A 5 -34.45 20.81 -13.34
N LEU A 6 -34.55 21.59 -12.25
CA LEU A 6 -33.86 21.29 -10.98
C LEU A 6 -34.55 20.17 -10.20
N GLU A 7 -35.88 20.05 -10.32
CA GLU A 7 -36.63 18.94 -9.69
C GLU A 7 -36.33 17.59 -10.35
N ILE A 8 -36.13 17.54 -11.67
CA ILE A 8 -35.74 16.31 -12.40
C ILE A 8 -34.35 15.84 -11.99
N PHE A 9 -33.43 16.78 -11.67
CA PHE A 9 -32.09 16.42 -11.17
C PHE A 9 -32.07 15.99 -9.71
N GLY A 10 -32.97 16.50 -8.86
CA GLY A 10 -33.10 16.11 -7.46
C GLY A 10 -33.57 14.67 -7.24
N GLU A 11 -34.36 14.14 -8.16
CA GLU A 11 -34.84 12.75 -8.10
C GLU A 11 -33.78 11.72 -8.56
N CYS A 12 -32.79 12.13 -9.37
CA CYS A 12 -31.74 11.22 -9.84
C CYS A 12 -30.50 11.13 -8.94
N TYR A 13 -30.25 12.14 -8.12
CA TYR A 13 -29.08 12.19 -7.22
C TYR A 13 -29.52 12.73 -5.87
N GLY A 14 -29.59 11.87 -4.88
CA GLY A 14 -30.15 12.09 -3.54
C GLY A 14 -29.87 13.47 -2.89
N ALA A 15 -30.71 13.85 -1.96
CA ALA A 15 -30.89 15.17 -1.33
C ALA A 15 -29.64 15.92 -0.83
N SER A 16 -28.46 15.29 -0.80
CA SER A 16 -27.19 15.92 -0.34
C SER A 16 -26.57 16.91 -1.34
N VAL A 17 -26.98 16.87 -2.62
CA VAL A 17 -26.44 17.77 -3.66
C VAL A 17 -27.20 19.11 -3.69
N ALA A 18 -28.44 19.13 -3.23
CA ALA A 18 -29.29 20.34 -3.26
C ALA A 18 -28.90 21.40 -2.22
N GLU A 19 -28.23 21.03 -1.12
CA GLU A 19 -27.83 21.97 -0.06
C GLU A 19 -26.53 22.73 -0.36
N SER A 20 -25.64 22.17 -1.21
CA SER A 20 -24.37 22.85 -1.55
C SER A 20 -24.51 23.98 -2.59
N PHE A 21 -25.68 24.14 -3.23
CA PHE A 21 -25.93 25.18 -4.24
C PHE A 21 -26.53 26.48 -3.71
N LYS A 22 -26.67 26.66 -2.38
CA LYS A 22 -27.33 27.83 -1.78
C LYS A 22 -26.42 28.95 -1.30
N THR A 23 -25.11 28.90 -1.59
CA THR A 23 -24.22 29.99 -1.20
C THR A 23 -23.49 30.56 -2.39
N ASP A 24 -23.66 31.88 -2.58
CA ASP A 24 -22.97 32.86 -3.42
C ASP A 24 -23.43 33.05 -4.87
N ASN A 25 -24.17 34.15 -5.01
CA ASN A 25 -24.66 34.74 -6.26
C ASN A 25 -23.63 35.65 -6.95
N SER A 26 -22.32 35.27 -7.07
CA SER A 26 -21.33 36.13 -7.71
C SER A 26 -20.76 35.64 -9.05
N ASP A 27 -21.05 34.38 -9.46
CA ASP A 27 -20.50 33.82 -10.71
C ASP A 27 -21.56 33.36 -11.72
N ALA A 28 -22.60 34.19 -11.94
CA ALA A 28 -23.69 33.87 -12.87
C ALA A 28 -23.26 33.89 -14.36
N ASP A 29 -22.03 34.34 -14.68
CA ASP A 29 -21.53 34.44 -16.06
C ASP A 29 -20.65 33.25 -16.54
N ALA A 30 -20.42 32.24 -15.73
CA ALA A 30 -19.54 31.12 -16.04
C ALA A 30 -20.24 29.86 -16.56
N LEU A 31 -21.52 29.91 -16.89
CA LEU A 31 -22.23 28.77 -17.48
C LEU A 31 -21.96 28.70 -18.99
N PRO A 32 -21.46 27.56 -19.53
CA PRO A 32 -21.26 27.38 -20.97
C PRO A 32 -22.60 27.51 -21.70
N LYS A 33 -22.61 28.30 -22.76
CA LYS A 33 -23.76 28.42 -23.65
C LYS A 33 -24.04 27.08 -24.28
N CYS A 34 -25.28 26.59 -24.14
CA CYS A 34 -25.77 25.32 -24.68
C CYS A 34 -25.32 25.10 -26.14
N GLY A 35 -24.44 24.14 -26.39
CA GLY A 35 -23.95 23.81 -27.73
C GLY A 35 -23.35 22.41 -27.86
N ASP A 36 -22.73 21.88 -26.80
CA ASP A 36 -22.09 20.58 -26.89
C ASP A 36 -22.32 19.78 -25.59
N ALA A 37 -23.06 18.67 -25.72
CA ALA A 37 -23.35 17.76 -24.59
C ALA A 37 -22.07 17.19 -24.00
N ASP A 38 -21.01 17.03 -24.80
CA ASP A 38 -19.70 16.53 -24.37
C ASP A 38 -18.92 17.56 -23.52
N GLU A 39 -19.00 18.85 -23.84
CA GLU A 39 -18.40 19.91 -23.02
C GLU A 39 -19.09 20.06 -21.66
N TYR A 40 -20.41 19.94 -21.62
CA TYR A 40 -21.18 19.96 -20.39
C TYR A 40 -20.90 18.75 -19.50
N LEU A 41 -20.77 17.55 -20.08
CA LEU A 41 -20.35 16.34 -19.36
C LEU A 41 -18.91 16.44 -18.84
N GLN A 42 -17.99 17.05 -19.60
CA GLN A 42 -16.62 17.31 -19.12
C GLN A 42 -16.60 18.37 -18.01
N PHE A 43 -17.49 19.36 -18.05
CA PHE A 43 -17.65 20.34 -17.00
C PHE A 43 -18.21 19.69 -15.71
N LEU A 44 -19.21 18.83 -15.79
CA LEU A 44 -19.76 18.09 -14.65
C LEU A 44 -18.73 17.16 -14.03
N LYS A 45 -17.87 16.51 -14.82
CA LYS A 45 -16.75 15.68 -14.31
C LYS A 45 -15.74 16.45 -13.48
N LYS A 46 -15.63 17.79 -13.60
CA LYS A 46 -14.78 18.61 -12.74
C LYS A 46 -15.33 18.78 -11.33
N PHE A 47 -16.65 18.58 -11.14
CA PHE A 47 -17.33 18.68 -9.85
C PHE A 47 -17.64 17.31 -9.25
N GLU A 48 -17.34 16.20 -9.95
CA GLU A 48 -17.31 14.89 -9.30
C GLU A 48 -16.29 14.93 -8.16
N LEU A 49 -16.74 14.60 -6.95
CA LEU A 49 -15.84 14.41 -5.80
C LEU A 49 -14.73 13.47 -6.24
N LYS A 50 -13.51 13.99 -6.35
CA LYS A 50 -12.35 13.15 -6.68
C LYS A 50 -12.26 12.10 -5.59
N LYS A 51 -12.57 10.85 -5.94
CA LYS A 51 -12.35 9.71 -5.05
C LYS A 51 -10.89 9.74 -4.62
N THR A 52 -10.67 9.78 -3.33
CA THR A 52 -9.33 9.75 -2.75
C THR A 52 -8.76 8.35 -2.85
N THR A 53 -7.46 8.16 -2.60
CA THR A 53 -6.85 6.83 -2.48
C THR A 53 -7.45 6.02 -1.33
N ASP A 54 -8.17 6.66 -0.43
CA ASP A 54 -8.84 6.03 0.70
C ASP A 54 -10.20 5.41 0.33
N ASP A 55 -10.79 5.81 -0.82
CA ASP A 55 -12.04 5.25 -1.36
C ASP A 55 -11.80 4.10 -2.36
N CYS A 56 -10.66 3.43 -2.25
CA CYS A 56 -10.25 2.40 -3.20
C CYS A 56 -10.74 1.02 -2.79
N TYR A 57 -11.81 0.54 -3.43
CA TYR A 57 -12.21 -0.86 -3.29
C TYR A 57 -11.25 -1.78 -4.05
N THR A 58 -10.82 -2.83 -3.36
CA THR A 58 -9.98 -3.86 -3.96
C THR A 58 -10.79 -4.68 -4.95
N PRO A 59 -10.32 -4.84 -6.21
CA PRO A 59 -10.99 -5.71 -7.18
C PRO A 59 -11.19 -7.12 -6.64
N PRO A 60 -12.37 -7.75 -6.84
CA PRO A 60 -12.67 -9.08 -6.30
C PRO A 60 -11.60 -10.14 -6.62
N ALA A 61 -11.10 -10.17 -7.86
CA ALA A 61 -10.07 -11.11 -8.27
C ALA A 61 -8.74 -10.94 -7.50
N VAL A 62 -8.37 -9.70 -7.16
CA VAL A 62 -7.17 -9.41 -6.36
C VAL A 62 -7.39 -9.81 -4.90
N TYR A 63 -8.56 -9.50 -4.35
CA TYR A 63 -8.94 -9.93 -3.01
C TYR A 63 -8.93 -11.46 -2.89
N ASP A 64 -9.56 -12.16 -3.83
CA ASP A 64 -9.62 -13.62 -3.87
C ASP A 64 -8.23 -14.24 -3.95
N THR A 65 -7.33 -13.66 -4.75
CA THR A 65 -5.93 -14.12 -4.85
C THR A 65 -5.22 -14.01 -3.50
N GLY A 66 -5.39 -12.91 -2.76
CA GLY A 66 -4.86 -12.75 -1.41
C GLY A 66 -5.47 -13.73 -0.42
N ALA A 67 -6.78 -13.94 -0.48
CA ALA A 67 -7.51 -14.86 0.38
C ALA A 67 -7.08 -16.32 0.15
N ASP A 68 -6.87 -16.74 -1.10
CA ASP A 68 -6.33 -18.06 -1.44
C ASP A 68 -4.91 -18.25 -0.91
N TYR A 69 -4.08 -17.21 -0.99
CA TYR A 69 -2.74 -17.24 -0.44
C TYR A 69 -2.76 -17.45 1.09
N VAL A 70 -3.60 -16.70 1.81
CA VAL A 70 -3.75 -16.85 3.28
C VAL A 70 -4.27 -18.22 3.64
N SER A 71 -5.31 -18.68 2.97
CA SER A 71 -5.89 -20.03 3.22
C SER A 71 -4.87 -21.13 2.95
N GLY A 72 -4.11 -21.04 1.86
CA GLY A 72 -3.11 -22.04 1.50
C GLY A 72 -1.89 -22.05 2.43
N ARG A 73 -1.46 -20.87 2.90
CA ARG A 73 -0.24 -20.75 3.72
C ARG A 73 -0.47 -21.11 5.19
N TRP A 74 -1.58 -20.65 5.77
CA TRP A 74 -1.86 -20.82 7.20
C TRP A 74 -3.02 -21.76 7.50
N GLY A 75 -3.64 -22.36 6.48
CA GLY A 75 -4.78 -23.28 6.65
C GLY A 75 -6.05 -22.60 7.16
N ILE A 76 -6.17 -21.25 7.02
CA ILE A 76 -7.29 -20.48 7.54
C ILE A 76 -8.48 -20.58 6.56
N PRO A 77 -9.64 -21.09 6.99
CA PRO A 77 -10.81 -21.14 6.13
C PRO A 77 -11.33 -19.76 5.77
N ARG A 78 -11.71 -19.53 4.50
CA ARG A 78 -12.24 -18.23 4.04
C ARG A 78 -13.46 -17.73 4.84
N LYS A 79 -14.27 -18.62 5.42
CA LYS A 79 -15.40 -18.26 6.29
C LYS A 79 -14.99 -17.50 7.56
N ASN A 80 -13.72 -17.57 7.94
CA ASN A 80 -13.17 -16.87 9.10
C ASN A 80 -12.70 -15.46 8.73
N PHE A 81 -12.66 -15.09 7.44
CA PHE A 81 -12.24 -13.77 7.02
C PHE A 81 -13.31 -12.73 7.28
N VAL A 82 -12.92 -11.61 7.88
CA VAL A 82 -13.78 -10.46 8.15
C VAL A 82 -13.22 -9.21 7.48
N ARG A 83 -14.12 -8.28 7.12
CA ARG A 83 -13.76 -7.05 6.38
C ARG A 83 -14.34 -5.81 7.08
N PRO A 84 -13.68 -5.32 8.13
CA PRO A 84 -14.18 -4.18 8.92
C PRO A 84 -14.28 -2.87 8.13
N PHE A 85 -13.50 -2.72 7.05
CA PHE A 85 -13.51 -1.53 6.19
C PHE A 85 -14.47 -1.64 5.01
N PHE A 86 -15.18 -2.76 4.83
CA PHE A 86 -16.09 -2.95 3.70
C PHE A 86 -17.54 -3.18 4.16
N PRO A 87 -18.50 -2.39 3.64
CA PRO A 87 -18.44 -1.07 3.00
C PRO A 87 -18.46 0.07 4.05
N GLY A 88 -17.33 0.81 4.19
CA GLY A 88 -17.28 2.01 5.07
C GLY A 88 -17.44 1.72 6.57
N GLY A 89 -17.05 0.53 7.03
CA GLY A 89 -17.19 0.09 8.41
C GLY A 89 -16.19 0.76 9.36
N ASP A 90 -16.50 0.72 10.64
CA ASP A 90 -15.66 1.19 11.74
C ASP A 90 -14.87 0.03 12.32
N PHE A 91 -13.57 -0.03 11.99
CA PHE A 91 -12.70 -1.11 12.42
C PHE A 91 -12.42 -1.10 13.93
N GLU A 92 -12.55 0.04 14.61
CA GLU A 92 -12.32 0.16 16.07
C GLU A 92 -13.51 -0.40 16.87
N ASN A 93 -14.73 -0.36 16.32
CA ASN A 93 -15.95 -0.83 16.94
C ASN A 93 -16.51 -2.11 16.29
N PHE A 94 -15.75 -2.76 15.41
CA PHE A 94 -16.18 -4.00 14.76
C PHE A 94 -16.22 -5.17 15.74
N ASP A 95 -17.23 -6.04 15.64
CA ASP A 95 -17.37 -7.26 16.47
C ASP A 95 -16.42 -8.37 15.99
N TYR A 96 -15.20 -8.38 16.52
CA TYR A 96 -14.18 -9.39 16.23
C TYR A 96 -14.47 -10.68 17.01
N LYS A 97 -15.13 -11.63 16.37
CA LYS A 97 -15.42 -12.94 16.96
C LYS A 97 -14.18 -13.82 17.06
N ASP A 98 -14.16 -14.72 18.03
CA ASP A 98 -13.09 -15.70 18.21
C ASP A 98 -12.82 -16.49 16.91
N GLY A 99 -11.54 -16.57 16.56
CA GLY A 99 -11.09 -17.28 15.36
C GLY A 99 -11.28 -16.51 14.05
N CYS A 100 -11.77 -15.27 14.07
CA CYS A 100 -11.78 -14.44 12.87
C CYS A 100 -10.37 -13.96 12.51
N VAL A 101 -10.16 -13.68 11.23
CA VAL A 101 -8.94 -13.06 10.69
C VAL A 101 -9.36 -11.90 9.80
N VAL A 102 -8.80 -10.74 10.04
CA VAL A 102 -9.05 -9.58 9.18
C VAL A 102 -8.30 -9.78 7.86
N MET A 103 -9.06 -9.87 6.78
CA MET A 103 -8.55 -9.89 5.41
C MET A 103 -9.16 -8.72 4.66
N ASP A 104 -8.51 -7.55 4.69
CA ASP A 104 -9.12 -6.32 4.20
C ASP A 104 -8.10 -5.32 3.63
N ASN A 105 -8.61 -4.25 3.03
CA ASN A 105 -7.84 -3.14 2.48
C ASN A 105 -8.19 -1.85 3.22
N PRO A 106 -7.49 -1.52 4.31
CA PRO A 106 -7.72 -0.28 5.04
C PRO A 106 -7.32 0.94 4.18
N PRO A 107 -7.91 2.11 4.43
CA PRO A 107 -7.45 3.37 3.87
C PRO A 107 -5.95 3.55 4.17
N PHE A 108 -5.15 3.86 3.14
CA PHE A 108 -3.69 3.93 3.30
C PHE A 108 -3.23 5.08 4.20
N SER A 109 -4.05 6.13 4.34
CA SER A 109 -3.81 7.25 5.26
C SER A 109 -3.76 6.82 6.72
N ILE A 110 -4.54 5.80 7.11
CA ILE A 110 -4.60 5.28 8.48
C ILE A 110 -3.93 3.91 8.66
N PHE A 111 -3.21 3.43 7.65
CA PHE A 111 -2.61 2.09 7.64
C PHE A 111 -1.80 1.78 8.90
N SER A 112 -0.89 2.68 9.31
CA SER A 112 -0.08 2.45 10.52
C SER A 112 -0.91 2.45 11.80
N LYS A 113 -1.99 3.25 11.88
CA LYS A 113 -2.93 3.24 13.01
C LYS A 113 -3.67 1.90 13.07
N THR A 114 -4.10 1.40 11.92
CA THR A 114 -4.82 0.12 11.81
C THR A 114 -3.94 -1.06 12.22
N VAL A 115 -2.70 -1.12 11.73
CA VAL A 115 -1.73 -2.16 12.14
C VAL A 115 -1.49 -2.13 13.63
N LYS A 116 -1.26 -0.94 14.20
CA LYS A 116 -1.05 -0.76 15.63
C LYS A 116 -2.26 -1.25 16.44
N PHE A 117 -3.47 -0.86 16.06
CA PHE A 117 -4.71 -1.27 16.72
C PHE A 117 -4.85 -2.80 16.74
N TYR A 118 -4.69 -3.47 15.58
CA TYR A 118 -4.82 -4.92 15.50
C TYR A 118 -3.74 -5.65 16.32
N THR A 119 -2.52 -5.13 16.34
CA THR A 119 -1.43 -5.70 17.16
C THR A 119 -1.72 -5.57 18.65
N GLU A 120 -2.09 -4.37 19.12
CA GLU A 120 -2.40 -4.10 20.53
C GLU A 120 -3.59 -4.93 21.04
N HIS A 121 -4.60 -5.15 20.20
CA HIS A 121 -5.80 -5.93 20.55
C HIS A 121 -5.66 -7.43 20.22
N LYS A 122 -4.49 -7.86 19.72
CA LYS A 122 -4.20 -9.26 19.32
C LYS A 122 -5.20 -9.82 18.30
N ILE A 123 -5.68 -8.96 17.42
CA ILE A 123 -6.59 -9.34 16.34
C ILE A 123 -5.73 -9.87 15.19
N PRO A 124 -5.93 -11.14 14.75
CA PRO A 124 -5.20 -11.69 13.61
C PRO A 124 -5.58 -10.97 12.33
N PHE A 125 -4.58 -10.61 11.51
CA PHE A 125 -4.85 -9.90 10.27
C PHE A 125 -3.87 -10.24 9.14
N PHE A 126 -4.35 -10.08 7.92
CA PHE A 126 -3.61 -9.98 6.67
C PHE A 126 -4.24 -8.86 5.86
N ILE A 127 -3.59 -7.72 5.76
CA ILE A 127 -4.16 -6.51 5.15
C ILE A 127 -3.32 -5.99 4.00
N PHE A 128 -4.01 -5.44 3.01
CA PHE A 128 -3.39 -4.70 1.91
C PHE A 128 -2.73 -3.43 2.45
N GLY A 129 -1.54 -3.11 1.96
CA GLY A 129 -0.79 -1.96 2.41
C GLY A 129 0.00 -1.26 1.31
N PRO A 130 0.29 0.04 1.50
CA PRO A 130 1.05 0.82 0.55
C PRO A 130 2.50 0.35 0.51
N HIS A 131 2.93 -0.21 -0.62
CA HIS A 131 4.27 -0.81 -0.75
C HIS A 131 5.41 0.13 -0.31
N LEU A 132 5.34 1.41 -0.69
CA LEU A 132 6.43 2.36 -0.43
C LEU A 132 6.59 2.74 1.04
N THR A 133 5.51 2.72 1.80
CA THR A 133 5.48 3.19 3.20
C THR A 133 5.23 2.07 4.21
N ILE A 134 5.16 0.82 3.74
CA ILE A 134 4.76 -0.33 4.55
C ILE A 134 5.65 -0.52 5.80
N PHE A 135 6.94 -0.18 5.72
CA PHE A 135 7.85 -0.29 6.85
C PHE A 135 7.59 0.71 7.98
N ASN A 136 6.80 1.76 7.74
CA ASN A 136 6.39 2.66 8.82
C ASN A 136 5.48 1.98 9.86
N ALA A 137 4.78 0.92 9.46
CA ALA A 137 3.89 0.16 10.33
C ALA A 137 4.54 -1.14 10.87
N LEU A 138 5.76 -1.49 10.40
CA LEU A 138 6.44 -2.71 10.82
C LEU A 138 6.84 -2.63 12.31
N ASN A 139 6.58 -3.70 13.05
CA ASN A 139 6.97 -3.88 14.44
C ASN A 139 7.38 -5.34 14.71
N ASP A 140 7.76 -5.69 15.95
CA ASP A 140 8.28 -7.01 16.30
C ASP A 140 7.25 -8.16 16.15
N GLU A 141 5.95 -7.82 16.13
CA GLU A 141 4.86 -8.80 16.01
C GLU A 141 4.35 -8.94 14.56
N THR A 142 4.86 -8.11 13.63
CA THR A 142 4.34 -8.08 12.25
C THR A 142 5.37 -8.52 11.22
N THR A 143 4.88 -8.95 10.07
CA THR A 143 5.66 -9.32 8.89
C THR A 143 5.19 -8.52 7.69
N ALA A 144 6.11 -7.84 7.02
CA ALA A 144 5.84 -7.19 5.74
C ALA A 144 6.05 -8.19 4.60
N LEU A 145 4.99 -8.47 3.84
CA LEU A 145 4.97 -9.40 2.72
C LEU A 145 5.02 -8.61 1.40
N LEU A 146 6.22 -8.50 0.83
CA LEU A 146 6.49 -7.61 -0.31
C LEU A 146 6.29 -8.33 -1.65
N CYS A 147 5.18 -8.07 -2.32
CA CYS A 147 4.98 -8.48 -3.71
C CYS A 147 5.11 -7.31 -4.70
N CYS A 148 4.93 -6.06 -4.27
CA CYS A 148 4.99 -4.88 -5.14
C CYS A 148 4.09 -5.03 -6.39
N ALA A 149 2.91 -5.61 -6.21
CA ALA A 149 1.95 -5.77 -7.30
C ALA A 149 1.31 -4.41 -7.62
N LYS A 150 1.14 -4.11 -8.90
CA LYS A 150 0.41 -2.91 -9.33
C LYS A 150 -1.08 -3.21 -9.34
N VAL A 151 -1.75 -2.89 -8.25
CA VAL A 151 -3.20 -3.06 -8.13
C VAL A 151 -3.90 -1.88 -8.77
N ILE A 152 -4.83 -2.18 -9.70
CA ILE A 152 -5.74 -1.21 -10.31
C ILE A 152 -7.02 -1.27 -9.49
N TYR A 153 -7.26 -0.26 -8.67
CA TYR A 153 -8.43 -0.16 -7.82
C TYR A 153 -9.67 0.31 -8.60
N ASP A 154 -10.87 0.10 -8.06
CA ASP A 154 -12.14 0.41 -8.74
C ASP A 154 -12.31 1.88 -9.13
N ASN A 155 -11.61 2.79 -8.45
CA ASN A 155 -11.54 4.21 -8.82
C ASN A 155 -10.53 4.51 -9.95
N GLY A 156 -9.88 3.49 -10.51
CA GLY A 156 -8.86 3.61 -11.56
C GLY A 156 -7.46 3.96 -11.06
N ALA A 157 -7.25 4.13 -9.74
CA ALA A 157 -5.92 4.37 -9.18
C ALA A 157 -5.04 3.13 -9.31
N ILE A 158 -3.81 3.31 -9.80
CA ILE A 158 -2.81 2.24 -9.88
C ILE A 158 -1.82 2.43 -8.74
N VAL A 159 -1.85 1.53 -7.77
CA VAL A 159 -0.99 1.62 -6.59
C VAL A 159 -0.11 0.38 -6.45
N ALA A 160 1.19 0.61 -6.18
CA ALA A 160 2.09 -0.48 -5.79
C ALA A 160 1.68 -0.97 -4.41
N THR A 161 1.15 -2.18 -4.34
CA THR A 161 0.55 -2.78 -3.15
C THR A 161 1.38 -3.97 -2.68
N SER A 162 1.50 -4.11 -1.39
CA SER A 162 2.06 -5.25 -0.66
C SER A 162 1.14 -5.58 0.52
N PHE A 163 1.55 -6.47 1.42
CA PHE A 163 0.71 -6.90 2.53
C PHE A 163 1.45 -6.79 3.86
N MET A 164 0.69 -6.61 4.93
CA MET A 164 1.16 -6.69 6.31
C MET A 164 0.32 -7.73 7.05
N THR A 165 0.98 -8.52 7.91
CA THR A 165 0.31 -9.54 8.71
C THR A 165 0.96 -9.69 10.08
N ASN A 166 0.20 -10.13 11.08
CA ASN A 166 0.69 -10.65 12.36
C ASN A 166 0.46 -12.17 12.48
N LEU A 167 0.08 -12.83 11.40
CA LEU A 167 0.01 -14.29 11.37
C LEU A 167 1.41 -14.90 11.55
N PRO A 168 1.52 -16.12 12.07
CA PRO A 168 2.80 -16.70 12.48
C PRO A 168 3.88 -16.66 11.38
N SER A 169 4.99 -15.99 11.68
CA SER A 169 6.22 -15.94 10.86
C SER A 169 7.39 -15.49 11.71
N ASP A 170 8.58 -16.07 11.48
CA ASP A 170 9.85 -15.66 12.09
C ASP A 170 10.53 -14.51 11.32
N ASN A 171 9.96 -14.14 10.17
CA ASN A 171 10.54 -13.13 9.29
C ASN A 171 9.92 -11.76 9.55
N ALA A 172 10.74 -10.71 9.60
CA ALA A 172 10.25 -9.33 9.57
C ALA A 172 9.76 -8.94 8.17
N VAL A 173 10.43 -9.47 7.13
CA VAL A 173 10.13 -9.15 5.72
C VAL A 173 10.29 -10.40 4.87
N GLU A 174 9.34 -10.61 3.98
CA GLU A 174 9.40 -11.63 2.93
C GLU A 174 9.08 -11.02 1.56
N VAL A 175 9.85 -11.38 0.54
CA VAL A 175 9.52 -11.03 -0.85
C VAL A 175 8.84 -12.22 -1.51
N LEU A 176 7.65 -11.98 -2.08
CA LEU A 176 6.75 -13.01 -2.59
C LEU A 176 6.51 -12.87 -4.10
N PRO A 177 7.43 -13.37 -4.96
CA PRO A 177 7.29 -13.29 -6.41
C PRO A 177 6.05 -14.04 -6.94
N GLU A 178 5.74 -15.17 -6.33
CA GLU A 178 4.56 -15.97 -6.74
C GLU A 178 3.25 -15.22 -6.50
N LEU A 179 3.09 -14.58 -5.32
CA LEU A 179 1.90 -13.79 -5.03
C LEU A 179 1.79 -12.59 -5.99
N LYS A 180 2.93 -11.96 -6.30
CA LYS A 180 2.98 -10.91 -7.34
C LYS A 180 2.45 -11.43 -8.67
N TYR A 181 2.98 -12.55 -9.15
CA TYR A 181 2.56 -13.14 -10.42
C TYR A 181 1.07 -13.45 -10.45
N ARG A 182 0.52 -14.03 -9.37
CA ARG A 182 -0.91 -14.34 -9.25
C ARG A 182 -1.78 -13.08 -9.31
N ILE A 183 -1.39 -12.01 -8.59
CA ILE A 183 -2.12 -10.73 -8.58
C ILE A 183 -2.03 -10.05 -9.95
N ASP A 184 -0.83 -10.00 -10.56
CA ASP A 184 -0.64 -9.39 -11.87
C ASP A 184 -1.42 -10.16 -12.96
N SER A 185 -1.53 -11.51 -12.84
CA SER A 185 -2.33 -12.34 -13.75
C SER A 185 -3.84 -12.19 -13.52
N ALA A 186 -4.27 -11.92 -12.30
CA ALA A 186 -5.68 -11.65 -11.99
C ALA A 186 -6.15 -10.28 -12.52
N GLN A 187 -5.21 -9.45 -12.92
CA GLN A 187 -5.44 -8.15 -13.54
C GLN A 187 -4.73 -8.08 -14.89
N GLU A 188 -5.44 -7.78 -15.96
CA GLU A 188 -4.84 -7.49 -17.27
C GLU A 188 -4.05 -6.18 -17.17
N SER A 189 -2.73 -6.25 -17.00
CA SER A 189 -1.90 -5.08 -16.77
C SER A 189 -1.18 -4.58 -18.02
N THR A 190 -1.31 -3.27 -18.28
CA THR A 190 -0.55 -2.52 -19.30
C THR A 190 0.72 -1.90 -18.71
N LYS A 191 1.85 -2.06 -19.42
CA LYS A 191 3.20 -1.62 -19.02
C LYS A 191 3.50 -0.17 -19.42
N ASN A 192 4.26 0.58 -18.59
CA ASN A 192 5.21 1.62 -19.08
C ASN A 192 6.30 1.99 -18.05
N ASN A 193 7.56 2.08 -18.52
CA ASN A 193 8.79 2.34 -17.75
C ASN A 193 9.46 3.67 -18.14
N LYS A 194 9.95 4.47 -17.18
CA LYS A 194 10.93 5.57 -17.41
C LYS A 194 11.99 5.67 -16.29
N ASN A 195 13.28 5.80 -16.69
CA ASN A 195 14.46 5.82 -15.84
C ASN A 195 14.80 7.21 -15.25
N LYS A 196 15.19 7.27 -13.94
CA LYS A 196 15.85 8.42 -13.30
C LYS A 196 16.99 7.95 -12.39
N ARG A 197 18.12 8.72 -12.29
CA ARG A 197 19.25 8.46 -11.38
C ARG A 197 18.78 8.44 -9.92
N LYS A 198 19.20 7.43 -9.14
CA LYS A 198 18.77 7.22 -7.74
C LYS A 198 19.97 7.26 -6.80
N LEU A 199 19.80 7.91 -5.62
CA LEU A 199 20.68 7.73 -4.47
C LEU A 199 20.66 6.26 -4.04
N SER A 200 21.83 5.69 -3.69
CA SER A 200 21.97 4.32 -3.25
C SER A 200 22.43 4.28 -1.79
N PHE A 201 21.69 3.57 -0.97
CA PHE A 201 22.12 3.22 0.38
C PHE A 201 23.03 1.97 0.35
N PRO A 202 23.90 1.76 1.36
CA PRO A 202 24.66 0.53 1.54
C PRO A 202 23.78 -0.73 1.50
N SER A 203 24.38 -1.92 1.33
CA SER A 203 23.64 -3.19 1.26
C SER A 203 22.85 -3.50 2.52
N PHE A 204 23.34 -3.07 3.68
CA PHE A 204 22.72 -3.26 4.98
C PHE A 204 21.63 -2.22 5.33
N VAL A 205 21.37 -1.23 4.46
CA VAL A 205 20.24 -0.29 4.60
C VAL A 205 19.27 -0.51 3.45
N VAL A 206 18.07 -0.91 3.79
CA VAL A 206 17.04 -1.24 2.79
C VAL A 206 15.73 -0.53 3.08
N ASN A 207 14.96 -0.24 2.04
CA ASN A 207 13.57 0.17 2.13
C ASN A 207 12.68 -0.78 1.32
N SER A 208 11.38 -0.66 1.45
CA SER A 208 10.42 -1.53 0.75
C SER A 208 10.63 -1.52 -0.77
N SER A 209 10.89 -0.34 -1.36
CA SER A 209 11.13 -0.20 -2.80
C SER A 209 12.39 -0.95 -3.26
N ARG A 210 13.46 -0.92 -2.44
CA ARG A 210 14.71 -1.63 -2.76
C ARG A 210 14.56 -3.15 -2.70
N ILE A 211 13.87 -3.66 -1.66
CA ILE A 211 13.66 -5.10 -1.49
C ILE A 211 12.58 -5.61 -2.46
N GLY A 212 11.46 -4.91 -2.56
CA GLY A 212 10.33 -5.33 -3.37
C GLY A 212 10.65 -5.52 -4.86
N LYS A 213 11.70 -4.84 -5.36
CA LYS A 213 12.15 -5.04 -6.75
C LYS A 213 12.56 -6.49 -7.06
N TYR A 214 13.02 -7.27 -6.06
CA TYR A 214 13.42 -8.67 -6.28
C TYR A 214 12.25 -9.54 -6.74
N ALA A 215 11.01 -9.18 -6.38
CA ALA A 215 9.82 -9.86 -6.91
C ALA A 215 9.73 -9.79 -8.45
N ASN A 216 10.22 -8.71 -9.07
CA ASN A 216 10.22 -8.56 -10.52
C ASN A 216 11.22 -9.52 -11.21
N TYR A 217 12.22 -10.01 -10.47
CA TYR A 217 13.24 -10.95 -10.94
C TYR A 217 12.97 -12.39 -10.50
N GLY A 218 11.81 -12.67 -9.90
CA GLY A 218 11.47 -13.98 -9.38
C GLY A 218 12.30 -14.42 -8.16
N ILE A 219 12.99 -13.48 -7.47
CA ILE A 219 13.88 -13.78 -6.35
C ILE A 219 13.11 -13.67 -5.04
N LYS A 220 13.12 -14.76 -4.27
CA LYS A 220 12.59 -14.80 -2.90
C LYS A 220 13.66 -14.28 -1.93
N VAL A 221 13.28 -13.36 -1.02
CA VAL A 221 14.14 -12.85 0.04
C VAL A 221 13.36 -12.91 1.36
N GLU A 222 14.03 -13.41 2.40
CA GLU A 222 13.51 -13.47 3.77
C GLU A 222 14.52 -12.84 4.71
N LEU A 223 14.08 -11.91 5.55
CA LEU A 223 14.88 -11.22 6.55
C LEU A 223 14.34 -11.54 7.95
N LYS A 224 15.21 -12.05 8.82
CA LYS A 224 14.84 -12.46 10.17
C LYS A 224 14.58 -11.25 11.09
N LYS A 225 13.55 -11.31 11.94
CA LYS A 225 13.12 -10.22 12.82
C LYS A 225 14.24 -9.72 13.73
N ASN A 226 14.99 -10.63 14.36
CA ASN A 226 16.07 -10.30 15.29
C ASN A 226 17.28 -9.61 14.65
N GLY A 227 17.37 -9.62 13.30
CA GLY A 227 18.44 -8.98 12.54
C GLY A 227 18.00 -7.70 11.82
N CYS A 228 16.82 -7.14 12.11
CA CYS A 228 16.27 -5.95 11.47
C CYS A 228 15.95 -4.86 12.49
N ARG A 229 16.45 -3.63 12.24
CA ARG A 229 16.09 -2.43 13.04
C ARG A 229 15.48 -1.37 12.15
N ARG A 230 14.31 -0.86 12.49
CA ARG A 230 13.64 0.21 11.75
C ARG A 230 14.36 1.54 11.92
N ILE A 231 14.58 2.24 10.80
CA ILE A 231 15.20 3.57 10.75
C ILE A 231 14.36 4.53 9.89
N LYS A 232 14.43 5.83 10.18
CA LYS A 232 13.79 6.89 9.38
C LYS A 232 14.76 7.57 8.42
N SER A 233 16.04 7.64 8.80
CA SER A 233 17.12 8.27 8.02
C SER A 233 18.39 7.47 8.14
N PHE A 234 19.34 7.69 7.24
CA PHE A 234 20.69 7.14 7.27
C PHE A 234 21.64 8.12 6.55
N GLY A 235 22.82 8.41 7.14
CA GLY A 235 23.78 9.34 6.58
C GLY A 235 23.20 10.75 6.33
N ASN A 236 22.43 11.29 7.26
CA ASN A 236 21.71 12.59 7.14
C ASN A 236 20.70 12.64 5.97
N THR A 237 20.34 11.49 5.40
CA THR A 237 19.36 11.40 4.31
C THR A 237 18.12 10.69 4.81
N ASP A 238 16.95 11.33 4.71
CA ASP A 238 15.68 10.75 5.07
C ASP A 238 15.31 9.61 4.10
N ILE A 239 14.79 8.53 4.66
CA ILE A 239 14.30 7.38 3.90
C ILE A 239 12.79 7.49 3.75
N PHE A 240 12.33 7.83 2.56
CA PHE A 240 10.89 7.91 2.29
C PHE A 240 10.22 6.56 2.54
N GLY A 241 9.19 6.57 3.39
CA GLY A 241 8.47 5.37 3.79
C GLY A 241 9.17 4.54 4.90
N GLY A 242 10.29 5.03 5.42
CA GLY A 242 11.12 4.30 6.40
C GLY A 242 12.00 3.23 5.76
N GLY A 243 12.96 2.75 6.54
CA GLY A 243 13.91 1.72 6.14
C GLY A 243 14.20 0.73 7.26
N LEU A 244 15.00 -0.27 6.92
CA LEU A 244 15.56 -1.23 7.86
C LEU A 244 17.09 -1.18 7.80
N LEU A 245 17.71 -1.08 8.96
CA LEU A 245 19.12 -1.39 9.17
C LEU A 245 19.21 -2.89 9.45
N LEU A 246 20.07 -3.59 8.72
CA LEU A 246 20.20 -5.05 8.76
C LEU A 246 21.48 -5.46 9.50
N ASP A 247 21.44 -6.57 10.20
CA ASP A 247 22.65 -7.27 10.66
C ASP A 247 23.41 -7.90 9.48
N LYS A 248 24.60 -8.44 9.75
CA LYS A 248 25.45 -9.07 8.73
C LYS A 248 24.77 -10.24 8.02
N ALA A 249 23.97 -11.05 8.73
CA ALA A 249 23.32 -12.22 8.16
C ALA A 249 22.22 -11.82 7.14
N ASN A 250 21.36 -10.88 7.52
CA ASN A 250 20.31 -10.35 6.66
C ASN A 250 20.91 -9.53 5.49
N ALA A 251 21.97 -8.75 5.73
CA ALA A 251 22.67 -8.02 4.67
C ALA A 251 23.27 -8.96 3.61
N ALA A 252 23.87 -10.07 4.03
CA ALA A 252 24.39 -11.10 3.12
C ALA A 252 23.25 -11.73 2.27
N ALA A 253 22.03 -11.84 2.80
CA ALA A 253 20.88 -12.28 2.00
C ALA A 253 20.54 -11.26 0.90
N ILE A 254 20.59 -9.96 1.20
CA ILE A 254 20.40 -8.89 0.22
C ILE A 254 21.51 -8.90 -0.84
N GLU A 255 22.76 -9.09 -0.46
CA GLU A 255 23.89 -9.16 -1.41
C GLU A 255 23.76 -10.34 -2.38
N ARG A 256 23.38 -11.52 -1.88
CA ARG A 256 23.07 -12.68 -2.72
C ARG A 256 21.94 -12.39 -3.70
N ALA A 257 20.87 -11.74 -3.24
CA ALA A 257 19.76 -11.35 -4.08
C ALA A 257 20.16 -10.31 -5.15
N ASN A 258 21.03 -9.34 -4.80
CA ASN A 258 21.58 -8.38 -5.77
C ASN A 258 22.42 -9.08 -6.85
N ALA A 259 23.29 -10.02 -6.45
CA ALA A 259 24.10 -10.79 -7.39
C ALA A 259 23.21 -11.62 -8.34
N ALA A 260 22.18 -12.26 -7.80
CA ALA A 260 21.23 -13.03 -8.60
C ALA A 260 20.39 -12.17 -9.54
N ALA A 261 20.09 -10.92 -9.15
CA ALA A 261 19.30 -10.00 -9.97
C ALA A 261 20.08 -9.43 -11.16
N ASN A 262 21.38 -9.70 -11.27
CA ASN A 262 22.26 -9.12 -12.31
C ASN A 262 22.05 -7.58 -12.40
N ALA A 263 21.96 -6.92 -11.25
CA ALA A 263 21.71 -5.49 -11.19
C ALA A 263 22.88 -4.77 -11.85
N ASN A 264 22.71 -4.32 -13.09
CA ASN A 264 23.56 -3.33 -13.73
C ASN A 264 23.53 -2.07 -12.84
N ALA A 265 24.45 -2.01 -11.89
CA ALA A 265 24.66 -0.88 -11.01
C ALA A 265 25.20 0.27 -11.87
N ASN A 266 24.29 1.08 -12.45
CA ASN A 266 24.67 2.43 -12.83
C ASN A 266 25.20 3.08 -11.56
N ALA A 267 26.45 3.56 -11.62
CA ALA A 267 27.22 4.10 -10.50
C ALA A 267 26.35 5.04 -9.65
N ALA A 268 25.81 4.51 -8.56
CA ALA A 268 25.06 5.27 -7.59
C ALA A 268 26.01 5.79 -6.51
N ILE A 269 25.82 7.01 -6.05
CA ILE A 269 26.59 7.57 -4.93
C ILE A 269 26.14 6.87 -3.65
N GLU A 270 27.06 6.19 -2.98
CA GLU A 270 26.80 5.54 -1.69
C GLU A 270 26.70 6.59 -0.58
N ILE A 271 25.60 6.51 0.21
CA ILE A 271 25.39 7.38 1.35
C ILE A 271 26.20 6.86 2.54
N ARG A 272 26.98 7.74 3.18
CA ARG A 272 27.78 7.39 4.35
C ARG A 272 26.94 7.47 5.64
N PRO A 273 27.23 6.60 6.64
CA PRO A 273 26.57 6.66 7.93
C PRO A 273 26.95 7.94 8.70
N THR A 274 26.06 8.36 9.58
CA THR A 274 26.36 9.34 10.65
C THR A 274 26.80 8.61 11.91
N GLU A 275 27.28 9.36 12.91
CA GLU A 275 27.67 8.80 14.23
C GLU A 275 26.54 8.01 14.90
N ASN A 276 25.28 8.47 14.77
CA ASN A 276 24.11 7.75 15.29
C ASN A 276 23.84 6.47 14.51
N ASP A 277 24.02 6.47 13.21
CA ASP A 277 23.91 5.26 12.37
C ASP A 277 24.99 4.27 12.74
N GLU A 278 26.24 4.73 13.00
CA GLU A 278 27.36 3.88 13.43
C GLU A 278 27.08 3.20 14.80
N ALA A 279 26.47 3.95 15.75
CA ALA A 279 26.07 3.36 17.03
C ALA A 279 25.03 2.23 16.85
N MET A 280 24.01 2.47 16.03
CA MET A 280 23.01 1.44 15.69
C MET A 280 23.62 0.25 14.96
N MET A 281 24.54 0.51 14.03
CA MET A 281 25.26 -0.54 13.29
C MET A 281 26.05 -1.43 14.25
N LYS A 282 26.74 -0.83 15.24
CA LYS A 282 27.49 -1.57 16.25
C LYS A 282 26.58 -2.48 17.10
N GLU A 283 25.39 -2.00 17.49
CA GLU A 283 24.39 -2.83 18.19
C GLU A 283 23.91 -4.01 17.33
N MET A 284 23.88 -3.84 16.01
CA MET A 284 23.46 -4.85 15.03
C MET A 284 24.64 -5.76 14.57
N GLY A 285 25.85 -5.59 15.16
CA GLY A 285 27.00 -6.45 14.89
C GLY A 285 27.83 -6.09 13.64
N TRP A 286 27.78 -4.82 13.21
CA TRP A 286 28.63 -4.25 12.13
C TRP A 286 29.94 -3.71 12.65
#